data_c7bf765bf5200467ebae3bdc734777bb
#
_entry.id   c7bf765bf5200467ebae3bdc734777bb
#
_cell.length_a   1.000
_cell.length_b   1.000
_cell.length_c   1.000
_cell.angle_alpha   90.00
_cell.angle_beta   90.00
_cell.angle_gamma   90.00
#
_symmetry.space_group_name_H-M   'P 1'
#
loop_
_entity.id
_entity.type
_entity.pdbx_description
1 polymer ?
#
loop_
_entity_poly.entity_id
_entity_poly.type
_entity_poly.pdbx_seq_one_letter_code
_entity_poly.pdbx_strand_id
1 'polypeptide(L)'
;MNHDSLIHAAIDGEITPEQHAQLQDLLRADWQARRRYLELVDQHARLLQQPTLNTGRLQQSAPKRVPRRWWPALTAAAAAIVCAFVLWPQHASDTEATSNGVAMLSQTMDAQFATSALRSGDTLRPGMIKLTQGLAQIEFFSGATALIEGSAKIEILSAWEVRCLSGRVRVHVPPAAKGFLMHAPGMKLEDLGTEFALNVKDNASAVHVFEGEVIAHTSAAAPASLKQGMSLTSAKAGHVSPQDFLPISELQSLVKQREVRRFADWQQWSQQMCQDPRLIAYYTFKHFEDDRWDRLVKNVTEPRHPNHAGGAVGASWTQGRWPEKTALEFKRPGDRVRMNLDGTYKALTLACWVKVDSVDKKYNSLLLTDGYDNGEPHWQIYEDGSLMFSVMYRPAEAAKNTKYNQMYYSKPVFTADSLGRWHQLAVTYDNQCGEVIQYFDGQEVGREISKLHEPGRDIVFGPCEIGNWGLPTQGHQFPIRNLNGAIDEFAIFGAVMSPAEIQA
;
A
#
# COMPACT_ATOMS: atom_id res chain seq x y z
N MET A 1 15.17 37.65 26.54
CA MET A 1 14.61 37.23 25.25
C MET A 1 13.69 36.03 25.46
N ASN A 2 12.60 35.94 24.72
CA ASN A 2 11.70 34.78 24.80
C ASN A 2 12.44 33.59 24.21
N HIS A 3 12.25 32.39 24.76
CA HIS A 3 12.88 31.15 24.31
C HIS A 3 12.69 30.90 22.81
N ASP A 4 11.48 31.19 22.29
CA ASP A 4 11.16 31.02 20.86
C ASP A 4 11.98 31.97 19.97
N SER A 5 12.31 33.19 20.41
CA SER A 5 13.13 34.13 19.61
C SER A 5 14.57 33.68 19.46
N LEU A 6 15.16 33.01 20.46
CA LEU A 6 16.48 32.39 20.35
C LEU A 6 16.48 31.20 19.39
N ILE A 7 15.41 30.42 19.41
CA ILE A 7 15.26 29.26 18.52
C ILE A 7 15.10 29.74 17.07
N HIS A 8 14.27 30.75 16.81
CA HIS A 8 14.10 31.29 15.46
C HIS A 8 15.40 31.89 14.91
N ALA A 9 16.13 32.68 15.73
CA ALA A 9 17.43 33.23 15.31
C ALA A 9 18.44 32.15 14.94
N ALA A 10 18.39 30.98 15.63
CA ALA A 10 19.26 29.85 15.31
C ALA A 10 18.87 29.18 14.00
N ILE A 11 17.56 29.04 13.73
CA ILE A 11 17.02 28.41 12.52
C ILE A 11 17.27 29.29 11.30
N ASP A 12 17.15 30.61 11.44
CA ASP A 12 17.34 31.58 10.38
C ASP A 12 18.83 31.87 10.11
N GLY A 13 19.74 31.35 10.96
CA GLY A 13 21.20 31.56 10.84
C GLY A 13 21.68 32.95 11.28
N GLU A 14 20.87 33.69 12.01
CA GLU A 14 21.13 35.06 12.48
C GLU A 14 21.57 35.11 13.96
N ILE A 15 21.94 33.96 14.55
CA ILE A 15 22.29 33.83 15.95
C ILE A 15 23.74 34.29 16.23
N THR A 16 23.93 35.13 17.27
CA THR A 16 25.28 35.51 17.72
C THR A 16 25.93 34.40 18.55
N PRO A 17 27.27 34.38 18.70
CA PRO A 17 27.96 33.41 19.55
C PRO A 17 27.44 33.37 21.00
N GLU A 18 27.13 34.53 21.60
CA GLU A 18 26.58 34.61 22.95
C GLU A 18 25.16 34.04 23.05
N GLN A 19 24.32 34.31 22.05
CA GLN A 19 22.98 33.77 21.95
C GLN A 19 23.01 32.25 21.69
N HIS A 20 24.00 31.78 20.93
CA HIS A 20 24.18 30.35 20.69
C HIS A 20 24.54 29.59 21.97
N ALA A 21 25.42 30.17 22.80
CA ALA A 21 25.76 29.61 24.12
C ALA A 21 24.52 29.55 25.04
N GLN A 22 23.72 30.65 25.08
CA GLN A 22 22.46 30.71 25.83
C GLN A 22 21.46 29.66 25.36
N LEU A 23 21.34 29.46 24.05
CA LEU A 23 20.47 28.41 23.48
C LEU A 23 20.95 27.01 23.87
N GLN A 24 22.24 26.75 23.81
CA GLN A 24 22.80 25.47 24.23
C GLN A 24 22.52 25.16 25.70
N ASP A 25 22.69 26.12 26.58
CA ASP A 25 22.42 25.96 28.01
C ASP A 25 20.93 25.76 28.27
N LEU A 26 20.03 26.47 27.58
CA LEU A 26 18.61 26.29 27.61
C LEU A 26 18.21 24.85 27.14
N LEU A 27 18.76 24.41 26.03
CA LEU A 27 18.49 23.08 25.49
C LEU A 27 19.04 21.94 26.36
N ARG A 28 20.08 22.19 27.18
CA ARG A 28 20.59 21.22 28.17
C ARG A 28 19.70 21.13 29.42
N ALA A 29 19.19 22.29 29.86
CA ALA A 29 18.44 22.38 31.10
C ALA A 29 16.97 22.04 30.96
N ASP A 30 16.34 22.34 29.83
CA ASP A 30 14.90 22.23 29.62
C ASP A 30 14.54 21.30 28.47
N TRP A 31 13.87 20.20 28.77
CA TRP A 31 13.41 19.23 27.78
C TRP A 31 12.27 19.75 26.90
N GLN A 32 11.43 20.67 27.41
CA GLN A 32 10.36 21.30 26.62
C GLN A 32 10.94 22.24 25.57
N ALA A 33 11.99 22.99 25.92
CA ALA A 33 12.72 23.81 24.96
C ALA A 33 13.39 22.97 23.88
N ARG A 34 13.98 21.80 24.22
CA ARG A 34 14.50 20.83 23.23
C ARG A 34 13.44 20.32 22.26
N ARG A 35 12.30 19.94 22.80
CA ARG A 35 11.19 19.47 21.97
C ARG A 35 10.73 20.56 21.02
N ARG A 36 10.55 21.77 21.52
CA ARG A 36 10.12 22.93 20.73
C ARG A 36 11.13 23.29 19.63
N TYR A 37 12.42 23.22 19.95
CA TYR A 37 13.49 23.40 18.97
C TYR A 37 13.42 22.39 17.83
N LEU A 38 13.27 21.11 18.14
CA LEU A 38 13.16 20.04 17.14
C LEU A 38 11.89 20.19 16.26
N GLU A 39 10.76 20.56 16.85
CA GLU A 39 9.52 20.82 16.10
C GLU A 39 9.70 21.96 15.08
N LEU A 40 10.33 23.05 15.47
CA LEU A 40 10.55 24.21 14.61
C LEU A 40 11.60 23.93 13.52
N VAL A 41 12.67 23.21 13.82
CA VAL A 41 13.66 22.76 12.82
C VAL A 41 13.01 21.84 11.79
N ASP A 42 12.17 20.90 12.20
CA ASP A 42 11.45 20.01 11.28
C ASP A 42 10.47 20.78 10.38
N GLN A 43 9.72 21.73 10.96
CA GLN A 43 8.84 22.62 10.18
C GLN A 43 9.63 23.45 9.15
N HIS A 44 10.75 24.04 9.55
CA HIS A 44 11.62 24.82 8.65
C HIS A 44 12.17 23.94 7.52
N ALA A 45 12.65 22.73 7.83
CA ALA A 45 13.14 21.78 6.84
C ALA A 45 12.05 21.39 5.83
N ARG A 46 10.81 21.17 6.29
CA ARG A 46 9.66 20.87 5.41
C ARG A 46 9.30 22.05 4.50
N LEU A 47 9.37 23.28 5.01
CA LEU A 47 9.12 24.49 4.22
C LEU A 47 10.19 24.68 3.13
N LEU A 48 11.46 24.41 3.42
CA LEU A 48 12.54 24.46 2.44
C LEU A 48 12.44 23.40 1.34
N GLN A 49 11.78 22.29 1.60
CA GLN A 49 11.55 21.24 0.61
C GLN A 49 10.37 21.52 -0.32
N GLN A 50 9.52 22.52 -0.05
CA GLN A 50 8.43 22.89 -0.94
C GLN A 50 8.96 23.65 -2.17
N PRO A 51 8.73 23.16 -3.41
CA PRO A 51 9.29 23.79 -4.63
C PRO A 51 8.86 25.24 -4.85
N THR A 52 7.72 25.63 -4.30
CA THR A 52 7.13 26.97 -4.43
C THR A 52 7.78 28.03 -3.52
N LEU A 53 8.53 27.61 -2.48
CA LEU A 53 9.16 28.52 -1.53
C LEU A 53 10.65 28.71 -1.79
N ASN A 54 11.23 27.98 -2.73
CA ASN A 54 12.65 28.08 -3.07
C ASN A 54 12.93 29.22 -4.09
N THR A 55 12.34 30.40 -3.88
CA THR A 55 12.60 31.62 -4.66
C THR A 55 13.81 32.40 -4.17
N GLY A 56 14.58 31.80 -3.28
CA GLY A 56 15.76 32.42 -2.70
C GLY A 56 16.96 32.48 -3.64
N ARG A 57 17.26 33.70 -4.11
CA ARG A 57 18.44 34.14 -4.85
C ARG A 57 18.42 34.05 -6.37
N LEU A 58 17.59 34.89 -6.96
CA LEU A 58 17.97 35.48 -8.23
C LEU A 58 19.16 36.42 -7.98
N GLN A 59 20.37 35.90 -8.10
CA GLN A 59 21.53 36.75 -8.32
C GLN A 59 21.32 37.43 -9.67
N GLN A 60 21.01 38.71 -9.63
CA GLN A 60 21.04 39.57 -10.80
C GLN A 60 22.49 39.63 -11.32
N SER A 61 22.82 38.73 -12.24
CA SER A 61 23.98 38.90 -13.09
C SER A 61 23.63 39.96 -14.12
N ALA A 62 24.34 41.10 -14.09
CA ALA A 62 24.23 42.18 -15.06
C ALA A 62 24.35 41.61 -16.50
N PRO A 63 23.55 42.04 -17.47
CA PRO A 63 23.59 41.50 -18.82
C PRO A 63 24.92 41.91 -19.49
N LYS A 64 25.72 40.93 -19.87
CA LYS A 64 26.87 41.12 -20.77
C LYS A 64 26.34 41.59 -22.13
N ARG A 65 26.71 42.81 -22.55
CA ARG A 65 26.37 43.33 -23.89
C ARG A 65 26.98 42.44 -24.98
N VAL A 66 26.13 41.78 -25.74
CA VAL A 66 26.52 41.00 -26.92
C VAL A 66 26.80 41.96 -28.08
N PRO A 67 27.92 41.85 -28.83
CA PRO A 67 28.22 42.76 -29.93
C PRO A 67 27.20 42.61 -31.07
N ARG A 68 26.74 43.72 -31.58
CA ARG A 68 25.65 43.90 -32.60
C ARG A 68 25.81 43.09 -33.89
N ARG A 69 26.97 42.46 -34.09
CA ARG A 69 27.32 41.72 -35.34
C ARG A 69 26.64 40.34 -35.47
N TRP A 70 25.98 39.85 -34.39
CA TRP A 70 25.38 38.47 -34.35
C TRP A 70 23.85 38.45 -34.42
N TRP A 71 23.22 39.59 -34.64
CA TRP A 71 21.75 39.67 -34.67
C TRP A 71 21.07 38.82 -35.75
N PRO A 72 21.59 38.62 -36.97
CA PRO A 72 20.95 37.77 -37.95
C PRO A 72 21.04 36.27 -37.57
N ALA A 73 22.08 35.86 -36.83
CA ALA A 73 22.23 34.50 -36.37
C ALA A 73 21.29 34.18 -35.18
N LEU A 74 21.01 35.16 -34.31
CA LEU A 74 20.10 35.01 -33.17
C LEU A 74 18.62 34.93 -33.62
N THR A 75 18.25 35.67 -34.65
CA THR A 75 16.88 35.61 -35.21
C THR A 75 16.61 34.29 -35.94
N ALA A 76 17.62 33.72 -36.63
CA ALA A 76 17.52 32.42 -37.26
C ALA A 76 17.44 31.28 -36.20
N ALA A 77 18.21 31.39 -35.12
CA ALA A 77 18.14 30.44 -34.00
C ALA A 77 16.80 30.49 -33.26
N ALA A 78 16.26 31.70 -33.02
CA ALA A 78 14.95 31.87 -32.42
C ALA A 78 13.83 31.32 -33.31
N ALA A 79 13.88 31.52 -34.63
CA ALA A 79 12.93 30.95 -35.57
C ALA A 79 13.02 29.40 -35.60
N ALA A 80 14.24 28.84 -35.54
CA ALA A 80 14.42 27.38 -35.49
C ALA A 80 13.89 26.77 -34.17
N ILE A 81 14.05 27.46 -33.05
CA ILE A 81 13.50 27.03 -31.75
C ILE A 81 11.96 27.08 -31.76
N VAL A 82 11.36 28.15 -32.33
CA VAL A 82 9.90 28.24 -32.46
C VAL A 82 9.36 27.18 -33.40
N CYS A 83 10.02 26.93 -34.54
CA CYS A 83 9.64 25.83 -35.46
C CYS A 83 9.83 24.44 -34.80
N ALA A 84 10.88 24.25 -34.00
CA ALA A 84 11.06 23.02 -33.23
C ALA A 84 9.99 22.84 -32.17
N PHE A 85 9.52 23.92 -31.52
CA PHE A 85 8.41 23.87 -30.56
C PHE A 85 7.05 23.64 -31.23
N VAL A 86 6.83 24.17 -32.42
CA VAL A 86 5.59 23.99 -33.18
C VAL A 86 5.52 22.64 -33.89
N LEU A 87 6.66 22.11 -34.31
CA LEU A 87 6.80 20.78 -34.93
C LEU A 87 7.17 19.66 -33.96
N TRP A 88 7.42 20.00 -32.70
CA TRP A 88 7.58 18.97 -31.66
C TRP A 88 6.26 18.21 -31.60
N PRO A 89 6.24 16.89 -31.83
CA PRO A 89 5.03 16.15 -31.59
C PRO A 89 4.65 16.46 -30.14
N GLN A 90 3.54 17.18 -29.94
CA GLN A 90 2.93 17.25 -28.63
C GLN A 90 2.67 15.78 -28.30
N HIS A 91 3.56 15.19 -27.53
CA HIS A 91 3.21 14.02 -26.78
C HIS A 91 1.92 14.47 -26.11
N ALA A 92 0.82 13.84 -26.51
CA ALA A 92 -0.42 13.99 -25.80
C ALA A 92 0.01 13.90 -24.35
N SER A 93 -0.10 15.03 -23.63
CA SER A 93 0.00 15.00 -22.18
C SER A 93 -0.88 13.82 -21.85
N ASP A 94 -0.31 12.76 -21.27
CA ASP A 94 -1.11 11.77 -20.58
C ASP A 94 -2.03 12.65 -19.75
N THR A 95 -3.25 12.81 -20.23
CA THR A 95 -4.30 13.48 -19.50
C THR A 95 -4.24 12.76 -18.20
N GLU A 96 -3.82 13.44 -17.11
CA GLU A 96 -3.98 12.91 -15.77
C GLU A 96 -5.34 12.28 -15.82
N ALA A 97 -5.39 10.95 -15.71
CA ALA A 97 -6.64 10.23 -15.85
C ALA A 97 -7.46 10.76 -14.70
N THR A 98 -8.26 11.80 -15.02
CA THR A 98 -9.23 12.36 -14.10
C THR A 98 -9.98 11.14 -13.66
N SER A 99 -9.81 10.78 -12.39
CA SER A 99 -10.43 9.62 -11.80
C SER A 99 -11.92 9.78 -12.04
N ASN A 100 -12.47 9.09 -13.06
CA ASN A 100 -13.91 9.06 -13.34
C ASN A 100 -14.63 8.22 -12.28
N GLY A 101 -14.00 8.09 -11.09
CA GLY A 101 -14.58 7.45 -9.94
C GLY A 101 -15.77 8.23 -9.42
N VAL A 102 -16.83 7.52 -9.05
CA VAL A 102 -18.08 8.10 -8.55
C VAL A 102 -18.47 7.54 -7.18
N ALA A 103 -17.78 6.49 -6.75
CA ALA A 103 -17.98 5.82 -5.47
C ALA A 103 -16.71 5.06 -5.05
N MET A 104 -16.71 4.56 -3.82
CA MET A 104 -15.66 3.70 -3.28
C MET A 104 -16.30 2.45 -2.67
N LEU A 105 -15.69 1.29 -2.89
CA LEU A 105 -16.02 0.06 -2.16
C LEU A 105 -15.38 0.15 -0.77
N SER A 106 -16.13 0.61 0.24
CA SER A 106 -15.56 0.93 1.55
C SER A 106 -15.30 -0.31 2.40
N GLN A 107 -16.21 -1.28 2.38
CA GLN A 107 -16.07 -2.52 3.16
C GLN A 107 -16.61 -3.73 2.40
N THR A 108 -16.04 -4.90 2.69
CA THR A 108 -16.52 -6.17 2.17
C THR A 108 -16.44 -7.26 3.24
N MET A 109 -17.40 -8.19 3.22
CA MET A 109 -17.37 -9.40 4.03
C MET A 109 -17.76 -10.60 3.17
N ASP A 110 -16.80 -11.52 2.96
CA ASP A 110 -16.95 -12.72 2.13
C ASP A 110 -17.48 -12.42 0.72
N ALA A 111 -17.24 -11.22 0.21
CA ALA A 111 -17.75 -10.75 -1.06
C ALA A 111 -17.04 -11.45 -2.23
N GLN A 112 -17.83 -12.00 -3.13
CA GLN A 112 -17.37 -12.55 -4.40
C GLN A 112 -18.02 -11.79 -5.55
N PHE A 113 -17.20 -11.23 -6.43
CA PHE A 113 -17.66 -10.49 -7.61
C PHE A 113 -17.46 -11.32 -8.87
N ALA A 114 -18.45 -11.30 -9.78
CA ALA A 114 -18.44 -12.15 -10.96
C ALA A 114 -17.45 -11.73 -12.05
N THR A 115 -17.11 -10.43 -12.13
CA THR A 115 -16.39 -9.85 -13.28
C THR A 115 -15.09 -9.14 -12.94
N SER A 116 -14.81 -8.90 -11.67
CA SER A 116 -13.59 -8.19 -11.23
C SER A 116 -13.22 -8.58 -9.81
N ALA A 117 -11.94 -8.62 -9.51
CA ALA A 117 -11.42 -8.82 -8.16
C ALA A 117 -11.51 -7.52 -7.36
N LEU A 118 -12.72 -6.96 -7.18
CA LEU A 118 -12.93 -5.75 -6.38
C LEU A 118 -12.59 -6.01 -4.91
N ARG A 119 -11.94 -5.04 -4.27
CA ARG A 119 -11.51 -5.09 -2.87
C ARG A 119 -11.90 -3.81 -2.15
N SER A 120 -12.00 -3.87 -0.82
CA SER A 120 -12.15 -2.65 0.01
C SER A 120 -11.06 -1.63 -0.31
N GLY A 121 -11.47 -0.37 -0.47
CA GLY A 121 -10.64 0.76 -0.89
C GLY A 121 -10.63 1.01 -2.39
N ASP A 122 -11.23 0.16 -3.22
CA ASP A 122 -11.30 0.39 -4.67
C ASP A 122 -12.24 1.53 -5.01
N THR A 123 -11.77 2.41 -5.88
CA THR A 123 -12.61 3.43 -6.50
C THR A 123 -13.45 2.81 -7.62
N LEU A 124 -14.75 3.03 -7.55
CA LEU A 124 -15.73 2.50 -8.49
C LEU A 124 -16.07 3.57 -9.54
N ARG A 125 -16.04 3.14 -10.80
CA ARG A 125 -16.50 3.95 -11.95
C ARG A 125 -17.94 3.59 -12.28
N PRO A 126 -18.66 4.44 -13.06
CA PRO A 126 -19.93 4.05 -13.62
C PRO A 126 -19.84 2.70 -14.33
N GLY A 127 -20.77 1.80 -14.05
CA GLY A 127 -20.77 0.46 -14.61
C GLY A 127 -21.49 -0.57 -13.75
N MET A 128 -21.43 -1.82 -14.21
CA MET A 128 -22.14 -2.95 -13.61
C MET A 128 -21.31 -3.63 -12.52
N ILE A 129 -21.89 -3.78 -11.33
CA ILE A 129 -21.36 -4.59 -10.24
C ILE A 129 -22.26 -5.79 -10.05
N LYS A 130 -21.68 -6.99 -10.07
CA LYS A 130 -22.38 -8.24 -9.80
C LYS A 130 -21.72 -8.94 -8.61
N LEU A 131 -22.36 -8.83 -7.46
CA LEU A 131 -22.00 -9.52 -6.23
C LEU A 131 -22.70 -10.89 -6.24
N THR A 132 -21.93 -11.98 -6.21
CA THR A 132 -22.49 -13.35 -6.22
C THR A 132 -22.73 -13.88 -4.81
N GLN A 133 -21.90 -13.46 -3.85
CA GLN A 133 -21.97 -13.91 -2.46
C GLN A 133 -21.40 -12.82 -1.53
N GLY A 134 -21.79 -12.87 -0.24
CA GLY A 134 -21.25 -12.01 0.82
C GLY A 134 -21.92 -10.64 0.89
N LEU A 135 -21.24 -9.69 1.50
CA LEU A 135 -21.71 -8.33 1.73
C LEU A 135 -20.70 -7.33 1.16
N ALA A 136 -21.20 -6.23 0.60
CA ALA A 136 -20.38 -5.14 0.08
C ALA A 136 -21.00 -3.78 0.44
N GLN A 137 -20.22 -2.87 1.01
CA GLN A 137 -20.63 -1.49 1.28
C GLN A 137 -19.97 -0.57 0.26
N ILE A 138 -20.80 0.23 -0.40
CA ILE A 138 -20.38 1.24 -1.37
C ILE A 138 -20.70 2.62 -0.78
N GLU A 139 -19.70 3.49 -0.75
CA GLU A 139 -19.84 4.90 -0.41
C GLU A 139 -19.75 5.72 -1.68
N PHE A 140 -20.85 6.40 -2.04
CA PHE A 140 -20.91 7.29 -3.19
C PHE A 140 -20.28 8.64 -2.84
N PHE A 141 -19.66 9.29 -3.82
CA PHE A 141 -19.05 10.61 -3.61
C PHE A 141 -20.08 11.72 -3.34
N SER A 142 -21.37 11.45 -3.50
CA SER A 142 -22.48 12.28 -2.98
C SER A 142 -22.58 12.23 -1.45
N GLY A 143 -22.00 11.21 -0.79
CA GLY A 143 -22.14 10.91 0.63
C GLY A 143 -23.17 9.82 0.95
N ALA A 144 -23.95 9.35 -0.03
CA ALA A 144 -24.86 8.21 0.17
C ALA A 144 -24.05 6.91 0.36
N THR A 145 -24.58 6.01 1.21
CA THR A 145 -23.98 4.69 1.48
C THR A 145 -24.96 3.59 1.11
N ALA A 146 -24.54 2.59 0.36
CA ALA A 146 -25.33 1.41 0.02
C ALA A 146 -24.68 0.14 0.54
N LEU A 147 -25.39 -0.63 1.34
CA LEU A 147 -25.04 -2.00 1.73
C LEU A 147 -25.76 -2.99 0.81
N ILE A 148 -24.98 -3.78 0.10
CA ILE A 148 -25.45 -4.76 -0.88
C ILE A 148 -25.27 -6.16 -0.29
N GLU A 149 -26.33 -6.96 -0.33
CA GLU A 149 -26.32 -8.35 0.07
C GLU A 149 -26.31 -9.25 -1.17
N GLY A 150 -25.36 -10.18 -1.24
CA GLY A 150 -25.26 -11.14 -2.34
C GLY A 150 -26.39 -12.18 -2.31
N SER A 151 -26.92 -12.63 -3.46
CA SER A 151 -26.52 -12.29 -4.82
C SER A 151 -27.29 -11.05 -5.33
N ALA A 152 -26.54 -10.06 -5.82
CA ALA A 152 -27.11 -8.79 -6.28
C ALA A 152 -26.46 -8.31 -7.58
N LYS A 153 -27.23 -7.57 -8.38
CA LYS A 153 -26.78 -6.92 -9.61
C LYS A 153 -27.17 -5.45 -9.60
N ILE A 154 -26.18 -4.58 -9.57
CA ILE A 154 -26.32 -3.13 -9.44
C ILE A 154 -25.54 -2.45 -10.54
N GLU A 155 -26.10 -1.41 -11.13
CA GLU A 155 -25.45 -0.54 -12.09
C GLU A 155 -25.27 0.85 -11.46
N ILE A 156 -24.02 1.25 -11.26
CA ILE A 156 -23.67 2.61 -10.84
C ILE A 156 -23.75 3.50 -12.08
N LEU A 157 -24.59 4.54 -12.05
CA LEU A 157 -24.77 5.50 -13.14
C LEU A 157 -23.94 6.76 -12.87
N SER A 158 -23.95 7.24 -11.64
CA SER A 158 -23.18 8.41 -11.21
C SER A 158 -22.97 8.38 -9.69
N ALA A 159 -22.35 9.41 -9.11
CA ALA A 159 -22.28 9.58 -7.67
C ALA A 159 -23.66 9.80 -7.01
N TRP A 160 -24.69 10.16 -7.79
CA TRP A 160 -26.04 10.49 -7.32
C TRP A 160 -27.10 9.51 -7.80
N GLU A 161 -26.74 8.54 -8.60
CA GLU A 161 -27.72 7.71 -9.30
C GLU A 161 -27.24 6.28 -9.45
N VAL A 162 -28.09 5.33 -9.05
CA VAL A 162 -27.82 3.90 -9.11
C VAL A 162 -29.06 3.13 -9.56
N ARG A 163 -28.85 1.99 -10.22
CA ARG A 163 -29.91 1.08 -10.63
C ARG A 163 -29.71 -0.28 -9.99
N CYS A 164 -30.70 -0.75 -9.24
CA CYS A 164 -30.74 -2.11 -8.72
C CYS A 164 -31.54 -2.99 -9.69
N LEU A 165 -30.88 -3.97 -10.28
CA LEU A 165 -31.50 -4.92 -11.21
C LEU A 165 -31.97 -6.19 -10.53
N SER A 166 -31.27 -6.62 -9.47
CA SER A 166 -31.66 -7.74 -8.61
C SER A 166 -30.91 -7.69 -7.28
N GLY A 167 -31.48 -8.30 -6.25
CA GLY A 167 -30.87 -8.45 -4.94
C GLY A 167 -31.43 -7.52 -3.88
N ARG A 168 -30.80 -7.52 -2.71
CA ARG A 168 -31.17 -6.69 -1.56
C ARG A 168 -30.15 -5.60 -1.35
N VAL A 169 -30.65 -4.38 -1.16
CA VAL A 169 -29.81 -3.19 -0.94
C VAL A 169 -30.41 -2.36 0.15
N ARG A 170 -29.62 -1.99 1.15
CA ARG A 170 -29.99 -0.97 2.15
C ARG A 170 -29.20 0.30 1.88
N VAL A 171 -29.86 1.42 1.84
CA VAL A 171 -29.27 2.72 1.49
C VAL A 171 -29.50 3.69 2.63
N HIS A 172 -28.44 4.36 3.04
CA HIS A 172 -28.49 5.51 3.94
C HIS A 172 -28.03 6.76 3.18
N VAL A 173 -28.87 7.78 3.18
CA VAL A 173 -28.62 9.05 2.50
C VAL A 173 -28.61 10.16 3.53
N PRO A 174 -27.43 10.69 3.89
CA PRO A 174 -27.31 11.81 4.82
C PRO A 174 -27.93 13.08 4.24
N PRO A 175 -28.27 14.09 5.07
CA PRO A 175 -28.90 15.34 4.59
C PRO A 175 -28.16 16.06 3.47
N ALA A 176 -26.83 15.91 3.38
CA ALA A 176 -25.99 16.49 2.33
C ALA A 176 -26.15 15.79 0.97
N ALA A 177 -26.66 14.55 0.95
CA ALA A 177 -26.84 13.74 -0.25
C ALA A 177 -28.32 13.66 -0.70
N LYS A 178 -29.19 14.53 -0.20
CA LYS A 178 -30.60 14.60 -0.63
C LYS A 178 -30.74 14.70 -2.16
N GLY A 179 -31.70 13.97 -2.70
CA GLY A 179 -31.90 13.86 -4.15
C GLY A 179 -31.15 12.67 -4.76
N PHE A 180 -30.57 11.76 -3.94
CA PHE A 180 -30.01 10.50 -4.43
C PHE A 180 -31.11 9.67 -5.08
N LEU A 181 -30.83 9.14 -6.28
CA LEU A 181 -31.81 8.43 -7.09
C LEU A 181 -31.47 6.93 -7.16
N MET A 182 -32.48 6.10 -6.84
CA MET A 182 -32.38 4.67 -7.01
C MET A 182 -33.46 4.15 -7.98
N HIS A 183 -33.03 3.55 -9.08
CA HIS A 183 -33.91 2.89 -10.03
C HIS A 183 -34.05 1.40 -9.71
N ALA A 184 -35.26 0.89 -9.87
CA ALA A 184 -35.57 -0.51 -9.76
C ALA A 184 -36.67 -0.89 -10.77
N PRO A 185 -36.86 -2.16 -11.09
CA PRO A 185 -37.96 -2.61 -11.94
C PRO A 185 -39.32 -2.09 -11.48
N GLY A 186 -39.97 -1.28 -12.33
CA GLY A 186 -41.30 -0.72 -12.06
C GLY A 186 -41.33 0.47 -11.09
N MET A 187 -40.20 0.94 -10.56
CA MET A 187 -40.16 2.14 -9.70
C MET A 187 -38.85 2.91 -9.78
N LYS A 188 -38.93 4.19 -9.52
CA LYS A 188 -37.81 5.09 -9.27
C LYS A 188 -38.01 5.72 -7.90
N LEU A 189 -36.99 5.70 -7.07
CA LEU A 189 -36.99 6.25 -5.71
C LEU A 189 -36.13 7.52 -5.72
N GLU A 190 -36.68 8.60 -5.20
CA GLU A 190 -35.98 9.85 -4.94
C GLU A 190 -35.90 10.07 -3.45
N ASP A 191 -34.70 10.14 -2.91
CA ASP A 191 -34.44 10.22 -1.50
C ASP A 191 -34.44 11.67 -1.00
N LEU A 192 -35.06 11.91 0.16
CA LEU A 192 -35.11 13.22 0.82
C LEU A 192 -34.28 13.29 2.12
N GLY A 193 -33.32 12.38 2.30
CA GLY A 193 -32.48 12.27 3.51
C GLY A 193 -33.01 11.16 4.42
N THR A 194 -32.81 9.90 4.01
CA THR A 194 -33.48 8.75 4.60
C THR A 194 -32.57 7.53 4.75
N GLU A 195 -33.07 6.56 5.49
CA GLU A 195 -32.60 5.18 5.42
C GLU A 195 -33.72 4.29 4.91
N PHE A 196 -33.49 3.63 3.78
CA PHE A 196 -34.45 2.72 3.18
C PHE A 196 -33.78 1.45 2.65
N ALA A 197 -34.58 0.41 2.42
CA ALA A 197 -34.10 -0.79 1.77
C ALA A 197 -34.98 -1.17 0.58
N LEU A 198 -34.34 -1.81 -0.39
CA LEU A 198 -34.93 -2.27 -1.63
C LEU A 198 -34.63 -3.77 -1.81
N ASN A 199 -35.66 -4.56 -2.12
CA ASN A 199 -35.52 -5.94 -2.56
C ASN A 199 -36.05 -6.06 -3.97
N VAL A 200 -35.20 -6.51 -4.90
CA VAL A 200 -35.55 -6.75 -6.29
C VAL A 200 -35.41 -8.23 -6.60
N LYS A 201 -36.52 -8.88 -6.88
CA LYS A 201 -36.60 -10.29 -7.22
C LYS A 201 -37.60 -10.52 -8.35
N ASP A 202 -37.26 -11.35 -9.33
CA ASP A 202 -38.14 -11.74 -10.45
C ASP A 202 -38.75 -10.53 -11.19
N ASN A 203 -37.94 -9.48 -11.41
CA ASN A 203 -38.36 -8.22 -12.03
C ASN A 203 -39.48 -7.47 -11.27
N ALA A 204 -39.61 -7.74 -9.98
CA ALA A 204 -40.51 -7.05 -9.08
C ALA A 204 -39.69 -6.39 -7.96
N SER A 205 -40.13 -5.22 -7.49
CA SER A 205 -39.42 -4.41 -6.50
C SER A 205 -40.29 -4.15 -5.28
N ALA A 206 -39.68 -4.22 -4.10
CA ALA A 206 -40.30 -3.84 -2.84
C ALA A 206 -39.37 -2.92 -2.07
N VAL A 207 -39.86 -1.78 -1.62
CA VAL A 207 -39.14 -0.80 -0.80
C VAL A 207 -39.72 -0.72 0.59
N HIS A 208 -38.85 -0.53 1.60
CA HIS A 208 -39.23 -0.22 2.98
C HIS A 208 -38.42 0.98 3.49
N VAL A 209 -39.06 1.92 4.14
CA VAL A 209 -38.43 3.14 4.71
C VAL A 209 -38.22 2.94 6.22
N PHE A 210 -36.96 2.96 6.67
CA PHE A 210 -36.60 2.85 8.08
C PHE A 210 -36.61 4.22 8.80
N GLU A 211 -36.16 5.27 8.08
CA GLU A 211 -36.08 6.62 8.62
C GLU A 211 -36.29 7.65 7.50
N GLY A 212 -36.97 8.75 7.79
CA GLY A 212 -37.19 9.90 6.89
C GLY A 212 -38.28 9.70 5.86
N GLU A 213 -38.10 10.19 4.62
CA GLU A 213 -39.11 10.24 3.56
C GLU A 213 -38.51 9.98 2.17
N VAL A 214 -39.08 9.06 1.40
CA VAL A 214 -38.73 8.72 0.01
C VAL A 214 -39.91 8.98 -0.91
N ILE A 215 -39.68 9.64 -2.04
CA ILE A 215 -40.68 9.76 -3.09
C ILE A 215 -40.54 8.60 -4.06
N ALA A 216 -41.57 7.76 -4.15
CA ALA A 216 -41.63 6.65 -5.06
C ALA A 216 -42.43 7.01 -6.32
N HIS A 217 -41.80 6.97 -7.46
CA HIS A 217 -42.43 7.14 -8.77
C HIS A 217 -42.65 5.77 -9.38
N THR A 218 -43.90 5.42 -9.65
CA THR A 218 -44.30 4.18 -10.33
C THR A 218 -44.98 4.48 -11.65
N SER A 219 -44.93 3.54 -12.62
CA SER A 219 -45.59 3.71 -13.90
C SER A 219 -47.13 3.65 -13.82
N ALA A 220 -47.69 3.16 -12.70
CA ALA A 220 -49.10 2.84 -12.54
C ALA A 220 -49.89 3.92 -11.74
N ALA A 221 -49.19 4.82 -11.03
CA ALA A 221 -49.85 5.78 -10.12
C ALA A 221 -49.04 7.10 -10.02
N ALA A 222 -49.68 8.13 -9.47
CA ALA A 222 -49.00 9.39 -9.12
C ALA A 222 -47.86 9.12 -8.11
N PRO A 223 -46.83 9.99 -8.05
CA PRO A 223 -45.73 9.87 -7.09
C PRO A 223 -46.26 9.74 -5.65
N ALA A 224 -45.77 8.73 -4.92
CA ALA A 224 -46.18 8.47 -3.54
C ALA A 224 -45.05 8.84 -2.58
N SER A 225 -45.37 9.64 -1.55
CA SER A 225 -44.48 9.89 -0.42
C SER A 225 -44.53 8.72 0.54
N LEU A 226 -43.42 8.07 0.77
CA LEU A 226 -43.24 6.98 1.73
C LEU A 226 -42.47 7.51 2.92
N LYS A 227 -43.08 7.44 4.11
CA LYS A 227 -42.51 7.85 5.39
C LYS A 227 -42.02 6.66 6.17
N GLN A 228 -41.33 6.91 7.26
CA GLN A 228 -40.83 5.90 8.19
C GLN A 228 -41.92 4.84 8.52
N GLY A 229 -41.52 3.55 8.42
CA GLY A 229 -42.38 2.40 8.65
C GLY A 229 -43.26 2.01 7.47
N MET A 230 -43.27 2.81 6.38
CA MET A 230 -44.05 2.50 5.18
C MET A 230 -43.30 1.60 4.22
N SER A 231 -44.03 0.78 3.49
CA SER A 231 -43.53 -0.08 2.41
C SER A 231 -44.37 0.11 1.17
N LEU A 232 -43.73 -0.03 -0.01
CA LEU A 232 -44.41 -0.06 -1.30
C LEU A 232 -43.86 -1.22 -2.12
N THR A 233 -44.76 -1.93 -2.79
CA THR A 233 -44.38 -3.03 -3.69
C THR A 233 -44.85 -2.73 -5.12
N SER A 234 -44.03 -3.06 -6.11
CA SER A 234 -44.50 -3.13 -7.49
C SER A 234 -45.43 -4.33 -7.67
N ALA A 235 -46.34 -4.30 -8.63
CA ALA A 235 -47.54 -5.14 -8.77
C ALA A 235 -47.39 -6.69 -8.70
N LYS A 236 -46.22 -7.22 -8.40
CA LYS A 236 -45.93 -8.66 -8.27
C LYS A 236 -44.93 -9.01 -7.18
N ALA A 237 -44.45 -8.01 -6.38
CA ALA A 237 -43.50 -8.30 -5.32
C ALA A 237 -44.21 -8.81 -4.07
N GLY A 238 -43.60 -9.76 -3.38
CA GLY A 238 -44.05 -10.26 -2.08
C GLY A 238 -43.88 -9.18 -0.99
N HIS A 239 -44.48 -9.47 0.18
CA HIS A 239 -44.29 -8.61 1.38
C HIS A 239 -42.80 -8.55 1.77
N VAL A 240 -42.29 -7.37 2.09
CA VAL A 240 -40.93 -7.15 2.58
C VAL A 240 -41.00 -6.82 4.07
N SER A 241 -40.31 -7.62 4.87
CA SER A 241 -40.16 -7.37 6.30
C SER A 241 -38.91 -6.54 6.58
N PRO A 242 -38.95 -5.56 7.50
CA PRO A 242 -37.77 -4.81 7.93
C PRO A 242 -36.62 -5.70 8.41
N GLN A 243 -36.94 -6.85 9.02
CA GLN A 243 -35.97 -7.83 9.54
C GLN A 243 -35.22 -8.57 8.43
N ASP A 244 -35.67 -8.47 7.17
CA ASP A 244 -35.01 -9.11 6.03
C ASP A 244 -33.72 -8.39 5.59
N PHE A 245 -33.42 -7.20 6.15
CA PHE A 245 -32.29 -6.37 5.75
C PHE A 245 -31.31 -6.14 6.90
N LEU A 246 -30.05 -6.39 6.61
CA LEU A 246 -28.96 -6.11 7.54
C LEU A 246 -28.78 -4.59 7.75
N PRO A 247 -28.72 -4.08 9.00
CA PRO A 247 -28.35 -2.69 9.27
C PRO A 247 -26.91 -2.39 8.79
N ILE A 248 -26.67 -1.20 8.24
CA ILE A 248 -25.32 -0.78 7.80
C ILE A 248 -24.32 -0.83 8.97
N SER A 249 -24.76 -0.43 10.18
CA SER A 249 -23.95 -0.49 11.40
C SER A 249 -23.55 -1.92 11.81
N GLU A 250 -24.35 -2.92 11.45
CA GLU A 250 -24.08 -4.31 11.78
C GLU A 250 -22.94 -4.87 10.93
N LEU A 251 -22.80 -4.45 9.65
CA LEU A 251 -21.65 -4.83 8.82
C LEU A 251 -20.33 -4.40 9.48
N GLN A 252 -20.24 -3.19 9.99
CA GLN A 252 -19.03 -2.71 10.68
C GLN A 252 -18.66 -3.60 11.87
N SER A 253 -19.67 -4.02 12.64
CA SER A 253 -19.49 -4.93 13.77
C SER A 253 -19.00 -6.31 13.33
N LEU A 254 -19.59 -6.85 12.26
CA LEU A 254 -19.20 -8.14 11.67
C LEU A 254 -17.78 -8.10 11.09
N VAL A 255 -17.43 -7.04 10.38
CA VAL A 255 -16.06 -6.84 9.86
C VAL A 255 -15.06 -6.79 11.01
N LYS A 256 -15.34 -6.00 12.05
CA LYS A 256 -14.49 -5.93 13.24
C LYS A 256 -14.34 -7.27 13.96
N GLN A 257 -15.42 -8.02 14.15
CA GLN A 257 -15.36 -9.37 14.73
C GLN A 257 -14.54 -10.32 13.88
N ARG A 258 -14.63 -10.22 12.55
CA ARG A 258 -13.82 -11.01 11.63
C ARG A 258 -12.34 -10.66 11.74
N GLU A 259 -11.99 -9.37 11.81
CA GLU A 259 -10.60 -8.93 12.00
C GLU A 259 -10.01 -9.47 13.31
N VAL A 260 -10.75 -9.36 14.41
CA VAL A 260 -10.33 -9.93 15.71
C VAL A 260 -10.11 -11.44 15.60
N ARG A 261 -11.01 -12.18 14.93
CA ARG A 261 -10.85 -13.62 14.71
C ARG A 261 -9.61 -13.93 13.87
N ARG A 262 -9.44 -13.26 12.74
CA ARG A 262 -8.27 -13.45 11.86
C ARG A 262 -6.95 -13.13 12.58
N PHE A 263 -6.94 -12.14 13.44
CA PHE A 263 -5.78 -11.83 14.27
C PHE A 263 -5.50 -12.96 15.28
N ALA A 264 -6.53 -13.50 15.92
CA ALA A 264 -6.38 -14.65 16.84
C ALA A 264 -5.90 -15.91 16.09
N ASP A 265 -6.46 -16.21 14.92
CA ASP A 265 -6.05 -17.32 14.05
C ASP A 265 -4.57 -17.16 13.65
N TRP A 266 -4.15 -15.94 13.26
CA TRP A 266 -2.75 -15.63 13.00
C TRP A 266 -1.85 -15.85 14.23
N GLN A 267 -2.27 -15.43 15.43
CA GLN A 267 -1.48 -15.65 16.63
C GLN A 267 -1.25 -17.15 16.91
N GLN A 268 -2.28 -17.95 16.73
CA GLN A 268 -2.20 -19.41 16.88
C GLN A 268 -1.28 -20.03 15.82
N TRP A 269 -1.46 -19.64 14.55
CA TRP A 269 -0.61 -20.08 13.44
C TRP A 269 0.85 -19.68 13.64
N SER A 270 1.12 -18.44 14.03
CA SER A 270 2.46 -17.93 14.31
C SER A 270 3.16 -18.72 15.42
N GLN A 271 2.42 -19.08 16.49
CA GLN A 271 2.96 -19.92 17.57
C GLN A 271 3.30 -21.33 17.07
N GLN A 272 2.46 -21.94 16.23
CA GLN A 272 2.72 -23.25 15.63
C GLN A 272 3.94 -23.20 14.70
N MET A 273 4.03 -22.17 13.85
CA MET A 273 5.15 -21.97 12.95
C MET A 273 6.49 -21.83 13.69
N CYS A 274 6.52 -21.21 14.86
CA CYS A 274 7.72 -21.12 15.69
C CYS A 274 8.27 -22.50 16.15
N GLN A 275 7.46 -23.57 16.08
CA GLN A 275 7.91 -24.92 16.42
C GLN A 275 8.54 -25.65 15.21
N ASP A 276 8.42 -25.12 14.00
CA ASP A 276 8.98 -25.73 12.79
C ASP A 276 10.53 -25.74 12.88
N PRO A 277 11.19 -26.92 12.85
CA PRO A 277 12.65 -27.00 12.94
C PRO A 277 13.37 -26.43 11.72
N ARG A 278 12.69 -26.27 10.59
CA ARG A 278 13.23 -25.68 9.36
C ARG A 278 13.32 -24.15 9.44
N LEU A 279 12.63 -23.53 10.38
CA LEU A 279 12.57 -22.06 10.55
C LEU A 279 13.88 -21.54 11.14
N ILE A 280 14.60 -20.73 10.38
CA ILE A 280 15.89 -20.10 10.74
C ILE A 280 15.64 -18.80 11.50
N ALA A 281 14.77 -17.95 10.98
CA ALA A 281 14.41 -16.67 11.59
C ALA A 281 12.97 -16.30 11.26
N TYR A 282 12.30 -15.68 12.24
CA TYR A 282 10.97 -15.13 12.05
C TYR A 282 10.81 -13.83 12.82
N TYR A 283 10.58 -12.78 12.08
CA TYR A 283 10.37 -11.41 12.57
C TYR A 283 8.90 -11.06 12.40
N THR A 284 8.18 -10.98 13.52
CA THR A 284 6.75 -10.62 13.51
C THR A 284 6.53 -9.11 13.48
N PHE A 285 7.57 -8.31 13.68
CA PHE A 285 7.51 -6.84 13.81
C PHE A 285 6.44 -6.36 14.81
N LYS A 286 6.12 -7.20 15.81
CA LYS A 286 5.23 -6.81 16.89
C LYS A 286 6.00 -5.95 17.88
N HIS A 287 5.55 -4.73 18.08
CA HIS A 287 6.15 -3.76 18.97
C HIS A 287 5.11 -3.29 19.99
N PHE A 288 5.52 -3.05 21.22
CA PHE A 288 4.64 -2.52 22.26
C PHE A 288 4.75 -0.99 22.29
N GLU A 289 3.61 -0.29 22.39
CA GLU A 289 3.49 1.16 22.23
C GLU A 289 4.32 1.99 23.21
N ASP A 290 4.70 1.42 24.36
CA ASP A 290 5.35 2.15 25.46
C ASP A 290 6.82 2.48 25.19
N ASP A 291 7.46 1.87 24.16
CA ASP A 291 8.86 2.10 23.84
C ASP A 291 9.10 2.43 22.37
N ARG A 292 8.73 3.65 21.98
CA ARG A 292 8.97 4.17 20.60
C ARG A 292 10.44 4.20 20.18
N TRP A 293 11.34 4.08 21.14
CA TRP A 293 12.79 4.12 20.94
C TRP A 293 13.40 2.74 20.84
N ASP A 294 12.66 1.69 21.17
CA ASP A 294 13.15 0.33 20.99
C ASP A 294 13.36 0.06 19.49
N ARG A 295 14.62 -0.23 19.17
CA ARG A 295 15.08 -0.56 17.82
C ARG A 295 15.32 -2.05 17.66
N LEU A 296 15.10 -2.84 18.69
CA LEU A 296 15.27 -4.28 18.63
C LEU A 296 14.16 -4.94 17.81
N VAL A 297 14.56 -5.63 16.76
CA VAL A 297 13.70 -6.49 15.97
C VAL A 297 13.90 -7.92 16.45
N LYS A 298 13.00 -8.39 17.31
CA LYS A 298 13.09 -9.71 17.93
C LYS A 298 12.89 -10.81 16.88
N ASN A 299 13.81 -11.78 16.91
CA ASN A 299 13.61 -13.05 16.24
C ASN A 299 12.87 -14.00 17.20
N VAL A 300 11.66 -14.42 16.84
CA VAL A 300 10.87 -15.32 17.72
C VAL A 300 11.41 -16.74 17.79
N THR A 301 12.39 -17.10 16.95
CA THR A 301 13.14 -18.37 17.05
C THR A 301 14.39 -18.26 17.93
N GLU A 302 14.58 -17.13 18.62
CA GLU A 302 15.78 -16.82 19.41
C GLU A 302 16.27 -17.94 20.36
N PRO A 303 15.40 -18.72 21.00
CA PRO A 303 15.92 -19.85 21.82
C PRO A 303 16.74 -20.88 21.04
N ARG A 304 16.46 -21.05 19.72
CA ARG A 304 17.21 -21.94 18.83
C ARG A 304 18.32 -21.22 18.06
N HIS A 305 18.14 -19.94 17.80
CA HIS A 305 19.04 -19.08 17.02
C HIS A 305 19.28 -17.76 17.75
N PRO A 306 20.08 -17.75 18.84
CA PRO A 306 20.18 -16.61 19.75
C PRO A 306 20.81 -15.34 19.15
N ASN A 307 21.49 -15.44 18.02
CA ASN A 307 22.19 -14.31 17.40
C ASN A 307 21.44 -13.70 16.18
N HIS A 308 20.23 -14.17 15.90
CA HIS A 308 19.49 -13.75 14.71
C HIS A 308 18.53 -12.56 14.97
N ALA A 309 18.60 -11.90 16.11
CA ALA A 309 17.87 -10.65 16.33
C ALA A 309 18.37 -9.55 15.40
N GLY A 310 17.47 -8.66 14.98
CA GLY A 310 17.77 -7.53 14.10
C GLY A 310 17.72 -6.19 14.85
N GLY A 311 18.26 -5.15 14.21
CA GLY A 311 18.15 -3.76 14.65
C GLY A 311 17.50 -2.90 13.58
N ALA A 312 16.40 -2.21 13.91
CA ALA A 312 15.76 -1.24 13.02
C ALA A 312 16.61 0.05 12.97
N VAL A 313 17.09 0.40 11.76
CA VAL A 313 17.86 1.61 11.52
C VAL A 313 17.02 2.52 10.62
N GLY A 314 16.63 3.67 11.12
CA GLY A 314 15.82 4.64 10.38
C GLY A 314 14.35 4.26 10.26
N ALA A 315 14.02 3.02 9.95
CA ALA A 315 12.66 2.50 9.79
C ALA A 315 11.77 2.84 11.01
N SER A 316 10.49 3.10 10.77
CA SER A 316 9.54 3.55 11.78
C SER A 316 8.47 2.48 12.04
N TRP A 317 8.03 2.36 13.29
CA TRP A 317 6.90 1.50 13.62
C TRP A 317 5.60 2.11 13.06
N THR A 318 4.79 1.31 12.42
CA THR A 318 3.50 1.68 11.83
C THR A 318 2.46 0.59 12.12
N GLN A 319 1.21 0.85 11.75
CA GLN A 319 0.16 -0.16 11.84
C GLN A 319 0.40 -1.29 10.83
N GLY A 320 0.27 -2.52 11.29
CA GLY A 320 0.36 -3.73 10.48
C GLY A 320 -0.97 -4.09 9.80
N ARG A 321 -1.12 -5.38 9.46
CA ARG A 321 -2.32 -5.92 8.80
C ARG A 321 -3.58 -5.84 9.67
N TRP A 322 -3.43 -5.75 10.99
CA TRP A 322 -4.52 -5.63 11.96
C TRP A 322 -4.27 -4.45 12.89
N PRO A 323 -5.32 -3.85 13.47
CA PRO A 323 -5.19 -2.74 14.41
C PRO A 323 -4.29 -3.05 15.62
N GLU A 324 -4.29 -4.30 16.09
CA GLU A 324 -3.54 -4.78 17.26
C GLU A 324 -2.10 -5.21 16.94
N LYS A 325 -1.67 -5.05 15.68
CA LYS A 325 -0.34 -5.46 15.22
C LYS A 325 0.40 -4.30 14.59
N THR A 326 1.70 -4.23 14.89
CA THR A 326 2.60 -3.27 14.24
C THR A 326 3.35 -3.91 13.07
N ALA A 327 3.89 -3.05 12.22
CA ALA A 327 4.79 -3.35 11.11
C ALA A 327 5.95 -2.36 11.12
N LEU A 328 6.98 -2.59 10.32
CA LEU A 328 8.03 -1.60 10.05
C LEU A 328 7.80 -0.92 8.70
N GLU A 329 7.84 0.41 8.71
CA GLU A 329 7.74 1.26 7.53
C GLU A 329 9.12 1.71 7.06
N PHE A 330 9.35 1.62 5.75
CA PHE A 330 10.56 1.98 5.04
C PHE A 330 10.22 3.08 4.04
N LYS A 331 10.78 4.29 4.22
CA LYS A 331 10.50 5.45 3.35
C LYS A 331 11.77 6.16 2.90
N ARG A 332 12.76 6.19 3.77
CA ARG A 332 13.99 6.96 3.55
C ARG A 332 15.10 6.07 3.02
N PRO A 333 16.07 6.61 2.29
CA PRO A 333 17.20 5.85 1.76
C PRO A 333 18.02 5.09 2.80
N GLY A 334 17.95 5.49 4.07
CA GLY A 334 18.68 4.84 5.17
C GLY A 334 17.88 3.79 5.94
N ASP A 335 16.57 3.65 5.68
CA ASP A 335 15.68 2.78 6.45
C ASP A 335 15.97 1.32 6.13
N ARG A 336 16.20 0.50 7.17
CA ARG A 336 16.52 -0.92 7.06
C ARG A 336 16.40 -1.65 8.40
N VAL A 337 16.31 -2.97 8.35
CA VAL A 337 16.63 -3.83 9.49
C VAL A 337 17.99 -4.47 9.27
N ARG A 338 18.94 -4.25 10.16
CA ARG A 338 20.26 -4.91 10.15
C ARG A 338 20.20 -6.17 10.98
N MET A 339 20.74 -7.26 10.45
CA MET A 339 20.84 -8.53 11.14
C MET A 339 22.07 -9.31 10.66
N ASN A 340 22.41 -10.37 11.39
CA ASN A 340 23.40 -11.34 10.98
C ASN A 340 22.78 -12.73 11.13
N LEU A 341 22.75 -13.49 10.03
CA LEU A 341 22.20 -14.85 10.00
C LEU A 341 23.35 -15.82 9.76
N ASP A 342 23.64 -16.63 10.74
CA ASP A 342 24.66 -17.68 10.65
C ASP A 342 24.07 -19.00 10.10
N GLY A 343 24.93 -19.97 9.84
CA GLY A 343 24.56 -21.28 9.32
C GLY A 343 24.71 -21.43 7.82
N THR A 344 24.57 -22.69 7.39
CA THR A 344 24.67 -23.12 5.99
C THR A 344 23.46 -23.98 5.64
N TYR A 345 22.88 -23.74 4.45
CA TYR A 345 21.61 -24.35 4.07
C TYR A 345 21.68 -24.92 2.65
N LYS A 346 20.93 -25.98 2.38
CA LYS A 346 20.85 -26.61 1.05
C LYS A 346 19.64 -26.16 0.24
N ALA A 347 18.67 -25.57 0.92
CA ALA A 347 17.47 -25.04 0.32
C ALA A 347 17.00 -23.83 1.12
N LEU A 348 16.14 -23.03 0.55
CA LEU A 348 15.70 -21.76 1.13
C LEU A 348 14.25 -21.49 0.81
N THR A 349 13.51 -20.95 1.79
CA THR A 349 12.26 -20.25 1.57
C THR A 349 12.32 -18.92 2.29
N LEU A 350 12.06 -17.83 1.56
CA LEU A 350 11.81 -16.50 2.14
C LEU A 350 10.34 -16.18 1.96
N ALA A 351 9.70 -15.69 3.01
CA ALA A 351 8.30 -15.26 2.96
C ALA A 351 8.10 -13.97 3.76
N CYS A 352 7.27 -13.07 3.26
CA CYS A 352 6.93 -11.84 3.97
C CYS A 352 5.53 -11.35 3.62
N TRP A 353 4.95 -10.55 4.52
CA TRP A 353 3.83 -9.69 4.23
C TRP A 353 4.32 -8.27 4.02
N VAL A 354 4.06 -7.71 2.85
CA VAL A 354 4.55 -6.39 2.46
C VAL A 354 3.41 -5.54 1.90
N LYS A 355 3.43 -4.25 2.22
CA LYS A 355 2.64 -3.21 1.59
C LYS A 355 3.60 -2.29 0.85
N VAL A 356 3.60 -2.34 -0.47
CA VAL A 356 4.44 -1.50 -1.32
C VAL A 356 3.65 -0.26 -1.70
N ASP A 357 4.14 0.92 -1.35
CA ASP A 357 3.45 2.17 -1.68
C ASP A 357 3.86 2.68 -3.07
N SER A 358 5.10 2.43 -3.48
CA SER A 358 5.55 2.66 -4.86
C SER A 358 6.76 1.79 -5.21
N VAL A 359 6.88 1.47 -6.50
CA VAL A 359 8.08 0.87 -7.10
C VAL A 359 8.82 1.99 -7.83
N ASP A 360 9.53 2.83 -7.08
CA ASP A 360 10.15 4.07 -7.54
C ASP A 360 11.65 3.94 -7.81
N LYS A 361 12.23 2.77 -7.58
CA LYS A 361 13.65 2.48 -7.82
C LYS A 361 13.80 1.28 -8.73
N LYS A 362 14.95 1.21 -9.40
CA LYS A 362 15.29 0.05 -10.22
C LYS A 362 15.25 -1.26 -9.43
N TYR A 363 15.65 -1.22 -8.16
CA TYR A 363 15.61 -2.32 -7.23
C TYR A 363 15.02 -1.85 -5.91
N ASN A 364 14.00 -2.51 -5.41
CA ASN A 364 13.35 -2.24 -4.13
C ASN A 364 13.55 -3.48 -3.26
N SER A 365 14.38 -3.36 -2.23
CA SER A 365 14.90 -4.50 -1.48
C SER A 365 13.88 -5.13 -0.55
N LEU A 366 13.81 -6.45 -0.54
CA LEU A 366 13.14 -7.24 0.49
C LEU A 366 14.17 -7.80 1.47
N LEU A 367 15.13 -8.62 1.00
CA LEU A 367 16.26 -9.12 1.80
C LEU A 367 17.50 -9.19 0.93
N LEU A 368 18.62 -8.64 1.41
CA LEU A 368 19.92 -8.61 0.72
C LEU A 368 21.05 -8.85 1.70
N THR A 369 22.00 -9.69 1.29
CA THR A 369 23.27 -9.87 2.01
C THR A 369 24.26 -8.76 1.69
N ASP A 370 25.20 -8.47 2.57
CA ASP A 370 26.12 -7.34 2.42
C ASP A 370 27.10 -7.52 1.25
N GLY A 371 27.73 -8.68 1.15
CA GLY A 371 28.79 -8.93 0.21
C GLY A 371 28.32 -9.34 -1.18
N TYR A 372 27.18 -9.98 -1.25
CA TYR A 372 26.72 -10.72 -2.43
C TYR A 372 27.82 -11.65 -2.95
N ASP A 373 28.37 -12.45 -2.02
CA ASP A 373 29.38 -13.44 -2.28
C ASP A 373 28.78 -14.81 -2.62
N ASN A 374 29.62 -15.80 -2.91
CA ASN A 374 29.16 -17.13 -3.30
C ASN A 374 28.22 -17.77 -2.25
N GLY A 375 27.03 -18.16 -2.69
CA GLY A 375 25.98 -18.75 -1.86
C GLY A 375 25.04 -17.74 -1.24
N GLU A 376 25.26 -16.44 -1.41
CA GLU A 376 24.48 -15.37 -0.81
C GLU A 376 23.24 -15.04 -1.63
N PRO A 377 22.03 -15.05 -1.02
CA PRO A 377 20.77 -14.74 -1.68
C PRO A 377 20.45 -13.24 -1.66
N HIS A 378 19.86 -12.76 -2.75
CA HIS A 378 19.22 -11.45 -2.87
C HIS A 378 17.79 -11.57 -3.34
N TRP A 379 16.86 -10.92 -2.67
CA TRP A 379 15.44 -10.90 -3.00
C TRP A 379 14.92 -9.46 -3.03
N GLN A 380 14.31 -9.04 -4.15
CA GLN A 380 13.96 -7.64 -4.43
C GLN A 380 12.69 -7.58 -5.30
N ILE A 381 12.11 -6.39 -5.38
CA ILE A 381 11.11 -6.02 -6.39
C ILE A 381 11.83 -5.19 -7.45
N TYR A 382 11.72 -5.56 -8.71
CA TYR A 382 12.33 -4.86 -9.83
C TYR A 382 11.44 -3.70 -10.32
N GLU A 383 12.01 -2.76 -11.09
CA GLU A 383 11.33 -1.51 -11.52
C GLU A 383 10.03 -1.71 -12.30
N ASP A 384 9.84 -2.85 -12.94
CA ASP A 384 8.62 -3.22 -13.66
C ASP A 384 7.54 -3.86 -12.76
N GLY A 385 7.79 -3.98 -11.45
CA GLY A 385 6.90 -4.62 -10.48
C GLY A 385 7.05 -6.14 -10.40
N SER A 386 8.00 -6.76 -11.10
CA SER A 386 8.31 -8.19 -10.95
C SER A 386 9.11 -8.47 -9.68
N LEU A 387 8.98 -9.69 -9.15
CA LEU A 387 9.86 -10.18 -8.08
C LEU A 387 11.16 -10.66 -8.71
N MET A 388 12.29 -10.27 -8.12
CA MET A 388 13.60 -10.69 -8.55
C MET A 388 14.30 -11.44 -7.42
N PHE A 389 14.71 -12.66 -7.68
CA PHE A 389 15.53 -13.48 -6.78
C PHE A 389 16.84 -13.86 -7.44
N SER A 390 17.89 -14.00 -6.67
CA SER A 390 19.18 -14.50 -7.14
C SER A 390 19.98 -15.10 -5.99
N VAL A 391 20.82 -16.08 -6.29
CA VAL A 391 21.89 -16.54 -5.41
C VAL A 391 23.19 -16.38 -6.19
N MET A 392 24.19 -15.74 -5.59
CA MET A 392 25.46 -15.55 -6.25
C MET A 392 26.17 -16.89 -6.45
N TYR A 393 26.60 -17.13 -7.65
CA TYR A 393 27.46 -18.25 -8.01
C TYR A 393 28.64 -17.74 -8.84
N ARG A 394 29.86 -17.96 -8.34
CA ARG A 394 31.07 -17.63 -9.06
C ARG A 394 32.02 -18.83 -8.97
N PRO A 395 32.25 -19.56 -10.08
CA PRO A 395 33.25 -20.65 -10.13
C PRO A 395 34.64 -20.13 -9.75
N ALA A 396 35.43 -20.97 -9.07
CA ALA A 396 36.77 -20.60 -8.61
C ALA A 396 37.71 -20.19 -9.79
N GLU A 397 37.46 -20.75 -10.97
CA GLU A 397 38.27 -20.50 -12.20
C GLU A 397 37.74 -19.33 -13.05
N ALA A 398 36.70 -18.63 -12.59
CA ALA A 398 36.06 -17.57 -13.35
C ALA A 398 36.97 -16.35 -13.48
N ALA A 399 37.13 -15.85 -14.69
CA ALA A 399 37.79 -14.56 -14.93
C ALA A 399 37.01 -13.45 -14.21
N LYS A 400 37.73 -12.49 -13.61
CA LYS A 400 37.18 -11.42 -12.78
C LYS A 400 36.06 -10.58 -13.45
N ASN A 401 35.90 -10.65 -14.76
CA ASN A 401 34.97 -9.84 -15.55
C ASN A 401 33.77 -10.62 -16.10
N THR A 402 33.59 -11.88 -15.75
CA THR A 402 32.46 -12.68 -16.24
C THR A 402 31.29 -12.56 -15.27
N LYS A 403 30.11 -12.18 -15.78
CA LYS A 403 28.88 -12.13 -14.97
C LYS A 403 28.35 -13.53 -14.74
N TYR A 404 28.46 -14.03 -13.51
CA TYR A 404 28.01 -15.37 -13.10
C TYR A 404 26.74 -15.32 -12.23
N ASN A 405 26.11 -14.17 -12.10
CA ASN A 405 24.85 -14.04 -11.36
C ASN A 405 23.67 -14.29 -12.28
N GLN A 406 22.91 -15.31 -12.03
CA GLN A 406 21.62 -15.53 -12.64
C GLN A 406 20.56 -14.87 -11.77
N MET A 407 19.72 -14.06 -12.39
CA MET A 407 18.58 -13.42 -11.78
C MET A 407 17.30 -14.09 -12.29
N TYR A 408 16.40 -14.42 -11.38
CA TYR A 408 15.13 -15.07 -11.65
C TYR A 408 14.01 -14.06 -11.46
N TYR A 409 13.18 -13.87 -12.50
CA TYR A 409 12.11 -12.89 -12.47
C TYR A 409 10.74 -13.57 -12.50
N SER A 410 9.81 -13.07 -11.72
CA SER A 410 8.40 -13.38 -11.90
C SER A 410 7.82 -12.55 -13.07
N LYS A 411 6.57 -12.81 -13.44
CA LYS A 411 5.78 -11.79 -14.14
C LYS A 411 5.59 -10.58 -13.21
N PRO A 412 5.34 -9.36 -13.75
CA PRO A 412 4.99 -8.19 -12.94
C PRO A 412 3.76 -8.45 -12.07
N VAL A 413 3.89 -8.23 -10.75
CA VAL A 413 2.83 -8.43 -9.75
C VAL A 413 2.44 -7.14 -9.04
N PHE A 414 3.36 -6.18 -8.96
CA PHE A 414 3.07 -4.84 -8.45
C PHE A 414 2.65 -3.92 -9.60
N THR A 415 1.35 -3.63 -9.64
CA THR A 415 0.69 -2.70 -10.56
C THR A 415 -0.04 -1.64 -9.75
N ALA A 416 -0.60 -0.63 -10.40
CA ALA A 416 -1.40 0.40 -9.73
C ALA A 416 -2.49 -0.18 -8.81
N ASP A 417 -3.06 -1.33 -9.16
CA ASP A 417 -4.14 -1.97 -8.40
C ASP A 417 -3.63 -2.73 -7.15
N SER A 418 -2.35 -3.11 -7.10
CA SER A 418 -1.75 -3.83 -5.97
C SER A 418 -0.95 -2.93 -5.01
N LEU A 419 -0.58 -1.71 -5.42
CA LEU A 419 0.11 -0.77 -4.56
C LEU A 419 -0.76 -0.29 -3.39
N GLY A 420 -0.13 0.01 -2.25
CA GLY A 420 -0.79 0.48 -1.04
C GLY A 420 -1.56 -0.60 -0.27
N ARG A 421 -1.45 -1.88 -0.66
CA ARG A 421 -2.15 -3.03 -0.07
C ARG A 421 -1.17 -4.05 0.49
N TRP A 422 -1.61 -4.82 1.48
CA TRP A 422 -0.84 -5.93 2.03
C TRP A 422 -0.93 -7.14 1.11
N HIS A 423 0.24 -7.67 0.72
CA HIS A 423 0.41 -8.87 -0.08
C HIS A 423 1.38 -9.84 0.57
N GLN A 424 1.12 -11.13 0.45
CA GLN A 424 2.06 -12.17 0.80
C GLN A 424 3.00 -12.40 -0.39
N LEU A 425 4.30 -12.30 -0.14
CA LEU A 425 5.32 -12.71 -1.08
C LEU A 425 6.05 -13.93 -0.52
N ALA A 426 6.40 -14.87 -1.40
CA ALA A 426 7.34 -15.92 -1.05
C ALA A 426 8.23 -16.28 -2.24
N VAL A 427 9.42 -16.79 -1.94
CA VAL A 427 10.32 -17.42 -2.91
C VAL A 427 10.91 -18.67 -2.30
N THR A 428 10.93 -19.77 -3.05
CA THR A 428 11.61 -21.01 -2.70
C THR A 428 12.79 -21.22 -3.64
N TYR A 429 13.87 -21.72 -3.10
CA TYR A 429 15.06 -22.12 -3.86
C TYR A 429 15.57 -23.49 -3.39
N ASP A 430 15.65 -24.45 -4.28
CA ASP A 430 16.27 -25.75 -4.07
C ASP A 430 17.63 -25.80 -4.75
N ASN A 431 18.69 -25.76 -3.98
CA ASN A 431 20.04 -25.79 -4.55
C ASN A 431 20.45 -27.18 -5.09
N GLN A 432 19.70 -28.25 -4.84
CA GLN A 432 19.99 -29.58 -5.40
C GLN A 432 19.63 -29.65 -6.89
N CYS A 433 18.50 -29.09 -7.27
CA CYS A 433 18.02 -29.07 -8.67
C CYS A 433 18.09 -27.66 -9.30
N GLY A 434 18.39 -26.63 -8.54
CA GLY A 434 18.44 -25.24 -9.01
C GLY A 434 17.07 -24.62 -9.26
N GLU A 435 15.98 -25.20 -8.73
CA GLU A 435 14.62 -24.69 -8.94
C GLU A 435 14.37 -23.46 -8.07
N VAL A 436 13.86 -22.40 -8.70
CA VAL A 436 13.34 -21.19 -8.05
C VAL A 436 11.88 -21.06 -8.38
N ILE A 437 11.02 -20.88 -7.34
CA ILE A 437 9.60 -20.61 -7.52
C ILE A 437 9.26 -19.37 -6.73
N GLN A 438 8.57 -18.41 -7.35
CA GLN A 438 8.12 -17.17 -6.72
C GLN A 438 6.60 -17.14 -6.61
N TYR A 439 6.11 -16.62 -5.49
CA TYR A 439 4.68 -16.60 -5.15
C TYR A 439 4.24 -15.18 -4.79
N PHE A 440 2.99 -14.87 -5.15
CA PHE A 440 2.27 -13.66 -4.80
C PHE A 440 0.87 -14.04 -4.32
N ASP A 441 0.51 -13.69 -3.09
CA ASP A 441 -0.75 -14.09 -2.43
C ASP A 441 -1.02 -15.61 -2.53
N GLY A 442 0.01 -16.42 -2.27
CA GLY A 442 -0.04 -17.88 -2.33
C GLY A 442 -0.09 -18.47 -3.73
N GLN A 443 -0.13 -17.68 -4.80
CA GLN A 443 -0.16 -18.15 -6.18
C GLN A 443 1.23 -18.09 -6.80
N GLU A 444 1.60 -19.15 -7.54
CA GLU A 444 2.85 -19.20 -8.31
C GLU A 444 2.83 -18.12 -9.42
N VAL A 445 3.83 -17.26 -9.42
CA VAL A 445 3.97 -16.15 -10.38
C VAL A 445 5.23 -16.23 -11.23
N GLY A 446 6.14 -17.12 -10.89
CA GLY A 446 7.36 -17.40 -11.66
C GLY A 446 7.99 -18.70 -11.21
N ARG A 447 8.50 -19.48 -12.18
CA ARG A 447 9.25 -20.72 -11.95
C ARG A 447 10.38 -20.81 -12.96
N GLU A 448 11.59 -20.99 -12.46
CA GLU A 448 12.77 -21.19 -13.31
C GLU A 448 13.71 -22.24 -12.72
N ILE A 449 14.48 -22.90 -13.58
CA ILE A 449 15.58 -23.78 -13.17
C ILE A 449 16.89 -23.08 -13.48
N SER A 450 17.73 -22.91 -12.46
CA SER A 450 19.04 -22.31 -12.59
C SER A 450 19.93 -23.13 -13.50
N LYS A 451 20.57 -22.45 -14.45
CA LYS A 451 21.64 -23.02 -15.29
C LYS A 451 23.00 -22.91 -14.62
N LEU A 452 23.11 -22.15 -13.55
CA LEU A 452 24.37 -21.83 -12.85
C LEU A 452 24.38 -22.36 -11.39
N HIS A 453 23.44 -23.24 -11.01
CA HIS A 453 23.46 -23.83 -9.67
C HIS A 453 24.59 -24.86 -9.56
N GLU A 454 25.14 -24.99 -8.38
CA GLU A 454 26.13 -26.02 -8.06
C GLU A 454 25.54 -26.91 -6.97
N PRO A 455 25.08 -28.12 -7.30
CA PRO A 455 24.55 -29.07 -6.32
C PRO A 455 25.56 -29.31 -5.20
N GLY A 456 25.08 -29.17 -3.97
CA GLY A 456 25.96 -29.38 -2.79
C GLY A 456 26.67 -28.13 -2.29
N ARG A 457 26.68 -27.00 -3.01
CA ARG A 457 27.14 -25.72 -2.47
C ARG A 457 26.17 -25.23 -1.40
N ASP A 458 26.70 -24.62 -0.36
CA ASP A 458 25.90 -24.08 0.72
C ASP A 458 25.32 -22.70 0.37
N ILE A 459 24.09 -22.46 0.81
CA ILE A 459 23.48 -21.12 0.88
C ILE A 459 23.92 -20.54 2.23
N VAL A 460 24.42 -19.31 2.20
CA VAL A 460 24.90 -18.58 3.39
C VAL A 460 24.34 -17.15 3.36
N PHE A 461 24.11 -16.56 4.53
CA PHE A 461 23.62 -15.19 4.63
C PHE A 461 24.69 -14.24 5.18
N GLY A 462 25.23 -14.52 6.35
CA GLY A 462 26.08 -13.57 7.07
C GLY A 462 25.36 -12.28 7.43
N PRO A 463 26.07 -11.14 7.47
CA PRO A 463 25.46 -9.83 7.64
C PRO A 463 24.51 -9.49 6.47
N CYS A 464 23.27 -9.09 6.79
CA CYS A 464 22.24 -8.83 5.78
C CYS A 464 21.25 -7.78 6.24
N GLU A 465 20.41 -7.33 5.32
CA GLU A 465 19.43 -6.28 5.55
C GLU A 465 18.06 -6.64 4.98
N ILE A 466 17.01 -6.30 5.74
CA ILE A 466 15.63 -6.23 5.22
C ILE A 466 15.33 -4.79 4.84
N GLY A 467 14.73 -4.59 3.67
CA GLY A 467 14.21 -3.31 3.20
C GLY A 467 15.24 -2.38 2.58
N ASN A 468 16.53 -2.75 2.51
CA ASN A 468 17.59 -1.94 1.89
C ASN A 468 18.81 -2.79 1.50
N TRP A 469 19.89 -2.13 1.00
CA TRP A 469 21.17 -2.74 0.73
C TRP A 469 22.34 -1.79 0.89
N GLY A 470 23.25 -2.13 1.82
CA GLY A 470 24.62 -1.66 1.87
C GLY A 470 24.87 -0.18 2.17
N LEU A 471 23.85 0.62 2.48
CA LEU A 471 24.06 2.00 2.90
C LEU A 471 24.25 2.07 4.42
N PRO A 472 25.25 2.79 4.90
CA PRO A 472 26.27 3.61 4.19
C PRO A 472 27.50 2.83 3.72
N THR A 473 27.57 1.51 3.94
CA THR A 473 28.80 0.70 3.79
C THR A 473 29.26 0.53 2.34
N GLN A 474 28.33 0.51 1.38
CA GLN A 474 28.64 0.35 -0.06
C GLN A 474 28.92 1.68 -0.77
N GLY A 475 28.71 2.82 -0.11
CA GLY A 475 28.95 4.13 -0.68
C GLY A 475 28.07 4.46 -1.90
N HIS A 476 28.51 5.46 -2.70
CA HIS A 476 27.76 5.93 -3.87
C HIS A 476 27.93 5.08 -5.15
N GLN A 477 28.65 3.98 -5.09
CA GLN A 477 28.91 3.13 -6.26
C GLN A 477 27.69 2.33 -6.71
N PHE A 478 26.71 2.12 -5.83
CA PHE A 478 25.53 1.34 -6.12
C PHE A 478 24.26 2.18 -6.01
N PRO A 479 23.22 1.89 -6.82
CA PRO A 479 21.96 2.59 -6.72
C PRO A 479 21.30 2.34 -5.37
N ILE A 480 20.60 3.34 -4.85
CA ILE A 480 19.76 3.24 -3.65
C ILE A 480 18.69 2.20 -3.90
N ARG A 481 18.47 1.28 -2.94
CA ARG A 481 17.56 0.14 -3.06
C ARG A 481 16.54 0.03 -1.93
N ASN A 482 16.35 1.09 -1.14
CA ASN A 482 15.38 1.02 -0.05
C ASN A 482 13.97 0.72 -0.59
N LEU A 483 13.24 -0.12 0.14
CA LEU A 483 11.82 -0.31 -0.05
C LEU A 483 11.08 1.02 0.20
N ASN A 484 10.03 1.29 -0.54
CA ASN A 484 9.04 2.32 -0.22
C ASN A 484 7.73 1.62 0.14
N GLY A 485 7.49 1.41 1.43
CA GLY A 485 6.36 0.62 1.91
C GLY A 485 6.54 0.16 3.35
N ALA A 486 5.83 -0.89 3.74
CA ALA A 486 5.90 -1.48 5.07
C ALA A 486 5.98 -3.02 4.99
N ILE A 487 6.66 -3.64 5.96
CA ILE A 487 6.72 -5.10 6.13
C ILE A 487 6.13 -5.46 7.49
N ASP A 488 5.16 -6.38 7.48
CA ASP A 488 4.44 -6.83 8.68
C ASP A 488 5.04 -8.10 9.29
N GLU A 489 5.51 -9.02 8.46
CA GLU A 489 6.18 -10.26 8.85
C GLU A 489 7.28 -10.62 7.87
N PHE A 490 8.33 -11.27 8.39
CA PHE A 490 9.38 -11.84 7.56
C PHE A 490 9.85 -13.17 8.13
N ALA A 491 9.72 -14.26 7.36
CA ALA A 491 10.12 -15.60 7.73
C ALA A 491 11.20 -16.14 6.78
N ILE A 492 12.16 -16.87 7.33
CA ILE A 492 13.28 -17.49 6.63
C ILE A 492 13.35 -18.96 7.03
N PHE A 493 13.22 -19.87 6.06
CA PHE A 493 13.35 -21.31 6.29
C PHE A 493 14.57 -21.87 5.55
N GLY A 494 15.26 -22.79 6.17
CA GLY A 494 16.36 -23.56 5.58
C GLY A 494 15.88 -24.77 4.76
N ALA A 495 14.70 -24.69 4.14
CA ALA A 495 14.07 -25.75 3.38
C ALA A 495 13.17 -25.14 2.28
N VAL A 496 12.82 -25.95 1.28
CA VAL A 496 11.73 -25.64 0.33
C VAL A 496 10.39 -25.92 1.01
N MET A 497 9.56 -24.90 1.11
CA MET A 497 8.16 -25.03 1.53
C MET A 497 7.30 -25.46 0.33
N SER A 498 6.36 -26.36 0.54
CA SER A 498 5.41 -26.76 -0.49
C SER A 498 4.42 -25.63 -0.83
N PRO A 499 3.79 -25.65 -2.01
CA PRO A 499 2.75 -24.67 -2.35
C PRO A 499 1.61 -24.60 -1.33
N ALA A 500 1.23 -25.71 -0.72
CA ALA A 500 0.18 -25.76 0.31
C ALA A 500 0.64 -25.05 1.60
N GLU A 501 1.91 -25.19 2.00
CA GLU A 501 2.47 -24.49 3.16
C GLU A 501 2.65 -22.98 2.91
N ILE A 502 2.90 -22.56 1.66
CA ILE A 502 2.94 -21.15 1.28
C ILE A 502 1.55 -20.50 1.30
N GLN A 503 0.49 -21.27 0.98
CA GLN A 503 -0.89 -20.80 0.99
C GLN A 503 -1.53 -20.77 2.39
N ALA A 504 -1.03 -21.57 3.32
CA ALA A 504 -1.52 -21.67 4.69
C ALA A 504 -1.16 -20.41 5.50
#